data_b0b6e90ba5a88de4fd0dcf4e8f822117
#
_entry.id   b0b6e90ba5a88de4fd0dcf4e8f822117
#
_cell.length_a   1.000
_cell.length_b   1.000
_cell.length_c   1.000
_cell.angle_alpha   90.00
_cell.angle_beta   90.00
_cell.angle_gamma   90.00
#
_symmetry.space_group_name_H-M   'P 1'
#
loop_
_entity.id
_entity.type
_entity.pdbx_description
1 polymer ?
#
loop_
_entity_poly.entity_id
_entity_poly.type
_entity_poly.pdbx_seq_one_letter_code
_entity_poly.pdbx_strand_id
1 'polypeptide(L)'
;MKRAIVILFAAVLALSGLGLPTAASAESSPDSPVLARIVSSGTLRVGMSGNQPPLNFKGKDGTMMGLEVDLATALALLMEAKLEIVQKPFGELLGALQKGEVDLVMSGMTITAERNLKVAFVGPYYLSGKSILTRSSALAQADDAEDLDQADLKLAALEGSTSQRFVEALIPKATLLTTKNYDDAVKLLLADDVQALVADREIIALTALRHPEENLVTLAQPLTIEAIGIAVPPGDGLLINFLENTMGALEASELLGALRSRWLQQGDWIQQLP
;
A
#
# COMPACT_ATOMS: atom_id res chain seq x y z
N MET A 1 22.36 -1.89 10.05
CA MET A 1 21.01 -2.41 9.86
C MET A 1 20.79 -3.03 8.46
N LYS A 2 21.29 -2.44 7.35
CA LYS A 2 21.22 -3.07 6.00
C LYS A 2 21.84 -4.48 5.92
N ARG A 3 22.82 -4.82 6.78
CA ARG A 3 23.50 -6.15 6.78
C ARG A 3 22.71 -7.26 7.48
N ALA A 4 21.77 -6.97 8.37
CA ALA A 4 21.00 -7.98 9.10
C ALA A 4 19.87 -8.59 8.25
N ILE A 5 19.23 -7.81 7.39
CA ILE A 5 18.18 -8.30 6.47
C ILE A 5 18.79 -9.22 5.40
N VAL A 6 19.98 -8.90 4.90
CA VAL A 6 20.68 -9.73 3.90
C VAL A 6 21.11 -11.09 4.47
N ILE A 7 21.45 -11.19 5.76
CA ILE A 7 21.90 -12.43 6.39
C ILE A 7 20.73 -13.41 6.62
N LEU A 8 19.52 -12.91 6.90
CA LEU A 8 18.34 -13.77 7.11
C LEU A 8 17.86 -14.40 5.79
N PHE A 9 17.99 -13.68 4.66
CA PHE A 9 17.65 -14.20 3.33
C PHE A 9 18.64 -15.29 2.82
N ALA A 10 19.91 -15.24 3.23
CA ALA A 10 20.90 -16.22 2.83
C ALA A 10 20.65 -17.62 3.42
N ALA A 11 19.94 -17.72 4.54
CA ALA A 11 19.67 -19.01 5.18
C ALA A 11 18.60 -19.85 4.46
N VAL A 12 17.68 -19.21 3.71
CA VAL A 12 16.65 -19.92 2.91
C VAL A 12 17.24 -20.45 1.57
N LEU A 13 18.30 -19.84 1.07
CA LEU A 13 18.96 -20.24 -0.18
C LEU A 13 19.97 -21.39 -0.03
N ALA A 14 20.31 -21.80 1.20
CA ALA A 14 21.36 -22.80 1.45
C ALA A 14 20.91 -24.28 1.28
N LEU A 15 19.64 -24.56 0.94
CA LEU A 15 19.13 -25.94 0.79
C LEU A 15 18.98 -26.43 -0.65
N SER A 16 19.36 -25.65 -1.66
CA SER A 16 19.39 -26.11 -3.06
C SER A 16 20.81 -26.24 -3.55
N GLY A 17 21.50 -27.26 -3.05
CA GLY A 17 22.83 -27.60 -3.47
C GLY A 17 22.86 -28.45 -4.75
N LEU A 18 23.82 -28.12 -5.62
CA LEU A 18 24.42 -28.95 -6.68
C LEU A 18 23.59 -29.20 -7.96
N GLY A 19 23.84 -28.35 -8.91
CA GLY A 19 23.57 -28.54 -10.34
C GLY A 19 23.81 -27.23 -11.05
N LEU A 20 24.93 -27.09 -11.78
CA LEU A 20 25.09 -25.99 -12.73
C LEU A 20 23.98 -26.12 -13.78
N PRO A 21 23.00 -25.23 -13.85
CA PRO A 21 22.09 -25.24 -14.97
C PRO A 21 22.82 -24.62 -16.16
N THR A 22 23.02 -25.42 -17.24
CA THR A 22 23.01 -24.85 -18.59
C THR A 22 21.87 -23.87 -18.67
N ALA A 23 22.14 -22.67 -19.18
CA ALA A 23 21.12 -21.67 -19.46
C ALA A 23 20.04 -22.32 -20.35
N ALA A 24 19.05 -22.93 -19.74
CA ALA A 24 17.79 -23.25 -20.39
C ALA A 24 17.15 -21.91 -20.70
N SER A 25 17.09 -21.57 -21.97
CA SER A 25 16.19 -20.50 -22.44
C SER A 25 14.82 -20.81 -21.87
N ALA A 26 14.37 -20.00 -20.91
CA ALA A 26 13.03 -20.12 -20.37
C ALA A 26 12.08 -19.87 -21.55
N GLU A 27 11.51 -20.93 -22.12
CA GLU A 27 10.42 -20.83 -23.06
C GLU A 27 9.32 -20.04 -22.31
N SER A 28 9.01 -18.86 -22.83
CA SER A 28 7.94 -18.04 -22.29
C SER A 28 6.65 -18.85 -22.32
N SER A 29 6.12 -19.22 -21.15
CA SER A 29 4.82 -19.85 -21.07
C SER A 29 3.80 -18.87 -21.66
N PRO A 30 3.04 -19.25 -22.71
CA PRO A 30 2.03 -18.37 -23.33
C PRO A 30 1.01 -17.86 -22.31
N ASP A 31 0.84 -18.58 -21.20
CA ASP A 31 -0.16 -18.32 -20.16
C ASP A 31 0.32 -17.39 -19.04
N SER A 32 1.57 -16.91 -19.08
CA SER A 32 2.12 -16.03 -18.05
C SER A 32 3.07 -14.97 -18.61
N PRO A 33 2.55 -14.05 -19.43
CA PRO A 33 3.37 -13.12 -20.19
C PRO A 33 4.12 -12.11 -19.31
N VAL A 34 3.55 -11.70 -18.17
CA VAL A 34 4.19 -10.74 -17.26
C VAL A 34 5.33 -11.40 -16.50
N LEU A 35 5.12 -12.61 -15.97
CA LEU A 35 6.20 -13.37 -15.33
C LEU A 35 7.36 -13.63 -16.32
N ALA A 36 7.05 -14.06 -17.54
CA ALA A 36 8.06 -14.30 -18.59
C ALA A 36 8.84 -13.01 -18.90
N ARG A 37 8.17 -11.86 -18.98
CA ARG A 37 8.81 -10.56 -19.16
C ARG A 37 9.73 -10.21 -18.00
N ILE A 38 9.28 -10.39 -16.74
CA ILE A 38 10.11 -10.12 -15.55
C ILE A 38 11.38 -10.95 -15.60
N VAL A 39 11.25 -12.27 -15.82
CA VAL A 39 12.40 -13.19 -15.88
C VAL A 39 13.35 -12.83 -17.03
N SER A 40 12.84 -12.54 -18.23
CA SER A 40 13.68 -12.22 -19.39
C SER A 40 14.35 -10.86 -19.30
N SER A 41 13.69 -9.86 -18.71
CA SER A 41 14.25 -8.51 -18.55
C SER A 41 15.10 -8.34 -17.29
N GLY A 42 14.97 -9.26 -16.32
CA GLY A 42 15.58 -9.13 -14.99
C GLY A 42 15.06 -7.93 -14.21
N THR A 43 13.83 -7.46 -14.47
CA THR A 43 13.27 -6.25 -13.82
C THR A 43 11.82 -6.47 -13.42
N LEU A 44 11.51 -6.22 -12.14
CA LEU A 44 10.15 -6.17 -11.59
C LEU A 44 9.74 -4.70 -11.43
N ARG A 45 8.72 -4.25 -12.17
CA ARG A 45 8.17 -2.88 -12.11
C ARG A 45 6.99 -2.85 -11.15
N VAL A 46 7.12 -2.09 -10.05
CA VAL A 46 6.06 -1.98 -9.05
C VAL A 46 5.53 -0.55 -8.98
N GLY A 47 4.23 -0.38 -9.24
CA GLY A 47 3.53 0.89 -9.12
C GLY A 47 3.25 1.25 -7.66
N MET A 48 3.70 2.45 -7.25
CA MET A 48 3.49 3.02 -5.93
C MET A 48 3.17 4.50 -6.00
N SER A 49 2.42 5.05 -5.05
CA SER A 49 2.17 6.50 -5.01
C SER A 49 3.36 7.29 -4.45
N GLY A 50 4.10 6.69 -3.50
CA GLY A 50 5.29 7.29 -2.89
C GLY A 50 5.01 8.38 -1.86
N ASN A 51 3.77 8.48 -1.37
CA ASN A 51 3.33 9.48 -0.39
C ASN A 51 2.35 8.91 0.64
N GLN A 52 2.47 7.62 0.95
CA GLN A 52 1.64 6.89 1.91
C GLN A 52 2.47 6.26 3.04
N PRO A 53 3.16 7.07 3.88
CA PRO A 53 3.86 6.50 5.02
C PRO A 53 2.84 5.87 6.00
N PRO A 54 3.15 4.72 6.60
CA PRO A 54 4.40 3.96 6.60
C PRO A 54 4.51 2.91 5.48
N LEU A 55 3.56 2.87 4.54
CA LEU A 55 3.48 1.84 3.50
C LEU A 55 4.50 2.06 2.39
N ASN A 56 4.45 3.21 1.72
CA ASN A 56 5.40 3.62 0.69
C ASN A 56 5.54 5.15 0.66
N PHE A 57 6.73 5.66 0.83
CA PHE A 57 6.98 7.10 0.84
C PHE A 57 8.45 7.43 0.52
N LYS A 58 8.72 8.69 0.16
CA LYS A 58 10.08 9.21 0.02
C LYS A 58 10.60 9.70 1.37
N GLY A 59 11.78 9.23 1.76
CA GLY A 59 12.50 9.76 2.90
C GLY A 59 13.16 11.12 2.59
N LYS A 60 13.78 11.72 3.63
CA LYS A 60 14.51 13.01 3.51
C LYS A 60 15.59 13.02 2.44
N ASP A 61 16.20 11.88 2.18
CA ASP A 61 17.24 11.68 1.17
C ASP A 61 16.67 11.39 -0.24
N GLY A 62 15.33 11.40 -0.38
CA GLY A 62 14.63 11.07 -1.62
C GLY A 62 14.50 9.58 -1.91
N THR A 63 15.04 8.70 -1.06
CA THR A 63 14.94 7.25 -1.22
C THR A 63 13.53 6.76 -0.89
N MET A 64 12.99 5.90 -1.73
CA MET A 64 11.72 5.22 -1.45
C MET A 64 11.90 4.20 -0.32
N MET A 65 10.98 4.23 0.64
CA MET A 65 10.96 3.37 1.82
C MET A 65 9.53 3.07 2.28
N GLY A 66 9.37 2.08 3.14
CA GLY A 66 8.08 1.66 3.69
C GLY A 66 7.91 0.15 3.65
N LEU A 67 6.83 -0.32 4.28
CA LEU A 67 6.49 -1.74 4.33
C LEU A 67 6.40 -2.35 2.94
N GLU A 68 5.76 -1.67 2.01
CA GLU A 68 5.54 -2.15 0.65
C GLU A 68 6.83 -2.12 -0.18
N VAL A 69 7.72 -1.17 0.08
CA VAL A 69 9.04 -1.11 -0.58
C VAL A 69 9.92 -2.27 -0.13
N ASP A 70 9.94 -2.57 1.18
CA ASP A 70 10.69 -3.73 1.71
C ASP A 70 10.10 -5.04 1.18
N LEU A 71 8.77 -5.18 1.14
CA LEU A 71 8.10 -6.36 0.60
C LEU A 71 8.35 -6.52 -0.92
N ALA A 72 8.23 -5.44 -1.69
CA ALA A 72 8.53 -5.47 -3.13
C ALA A 72 10.01 -5.82 -3.40
N THR A 73 10.92 -5.35 -2.54
CA THR A 73 12.35 -5.70 -2.62
C THR A 73 12.56 -7.20 -2.39
N ALA A 74 11.86 -7.78 -1.41
CA ALA A 74 11.92 -9.21 -1.14
C ALA A 74 11.38 -10.03 -2.33
N LEU A 75 10.24 -9.62 -2.91
CA LEU A 75 9.68 -10.26 -4.10
C LEU A 75 10.63 -10.21 -5.29
N ALA A 76 11.24 -9.05 -5.56
CA ALA A 76 12.20 -8.88 -6.65
C ALA A 76 13.44 -9.77 -6.47
N LEU A 77 13.98 -9.86 -5.25
CA LEU A 77 15.11 -10.73 -4.93
C LEU A 77 14.78 -12.20 -5.18
N LEU A 78 13.59 -12.66 -4.79
CA LEU A 78 13.15 -14.04 -5.01
C LEU A 78 12.89 -14.37 -6.49
N MET A 79 12.61 -13.34 -7.31
CA MET A 79 12.51 -13.46 -8.78
C MET A 79 13.86 -13.30 -9.49
N GLU A 80 14.97 -13.12 -8.75
CA GLU A 80 16.30 -12.77 -9.30
C GLU A 80 16.24 -11.53 -10.20
N ALA A 81 15.32 -10.57 -9.87
CA ALA A 81 15.06 -9.38 -10.64
C ALA A 81 15.47 -8.11 -9.85
N LYS A 82 15.76 -7.04 -10.59
CA LYS A 82 15.93 -5.70 -10.03
C LYS A 82 14.57 -5.06 -9.79
N LEU A 83 14.35 -4.50 -8.60
CA LEU A 83 13.15 -3.69 -8.33
C LEU A 83 13.25 -2.34 -9.04
N GLU A 84 12.20 -1.99 -9.79
CA GLU A 84 11.96 -0.67 -10.33
C GLU A 84 10.63 -0.13 -9.78
N ILE A 85 10.68 0.94 -8.97
CA ILE A 85 9.48 1.58 -8.45
C ILE A 85 9.02 2.64 -9.44
N VAL A 86 7.81 2.44 -10.00
CA VAL A 86 7.16 3.38 -10.90
C VAL A 86 6.17 4.22 -10.11
N GLN A 87 6.55 5.48 -9.85
CA GLN A 87 5.72 6.38 -9.05
C GLN A 87 4.63 7.04 -9.90
N LYS A 88 3.36 6.94 -9.46
CA LYS A 88 2.19 7.56 -10.09
C LYS A 88 1.18 8.01 -9.03
N PRO A 89 0.30 8.98 -9.34
CA PRO A 89 -0.86 9.27 -8.49
C PRO A 89 -1.67 8.00 -8.20
N PHE A 90 -2.17 7.87 -6.96
CA PHE A 90 -2.87 6.65 -6.51
C PHE A 90 -4.00 6.22 -7.46
N GLY A 91 -4.85 7.16 -7.88
CA GLY A 91 -5.98 6.88 -8.77
C GLY A 91 -5.59 6.37 -10.16
N GLU A 92 -4.32 6.54 -10.58
CA GLU A 92 -3.82 6.12 -11.89
C GLU A 92 -3.17 4.72 -11.86
N LEU A 93 -2.87 4.17 -10.65
CA LEU A 93 -2.07 2.96 -10.51
C LEU A 93 -2.71 1.72 -11.13
N LEU A 94 -4.02 1.48 -10.90
CA LEU A 94 -4.71 0.33 -11.52
C LEU A 94 -4.82 0.47 -13.04
N GLY A 95 -4.99 1.70 -13.54
CA GLY A 95 -4.94 1.97 -14.97
C GLY A 95 -3.57 1.67 -15.59
N ALA A 96 -2.49 2.00 -14.87
CA ALA A 96 -1.12 1.68 -15.29
C ALA A 96 -0.87 0.16 -15.33
N LEU A 97 -1.39 -0.57 -14.33
CA LEU A 97 -1.33 -2.04 -14.30
C LEU A 97 -2.03 -2.66 -15.50
N GLN A 98 -3.25 -2.22 -15.81
CA GLN A 98 -4.03 -2.72 -16.95
C GLN A 98 -3.37 -2.44 -18.31
N LYS A 99 -2.60 -1.35 -18.41
CA LYS A 99 -1.84 -0.99 -19.62
C LYS A 99 -0.46 -1.68 -19.69
N GLY A 100 -0.07 -2.44 -18.68
CA GLY A 100 1.25 -3.07 -18.61
C GLY A 100 2.41 -2.09 -18.41
N GLU A 101 2.14 -0.88 -17.91
CA GLU A 101 3.17 0.10 -17.54
C GLU A 101 3.90 -0.34 -16.26
N VAL A 102 3.22 -1.10 -15.40
CA VAL A 102 3.75 -1.77 -14.21
C VAL A 102 3.32 -3.22 -14.18
N ASP A 103 4.03 -4.05 -13.44
CA ASP A 103 3.78 -5.49 -13.31
C ASP A 103 2.94 -5.82 -12.08
N LEU A 104 3.12 -5.06 -11.02
CA LEU A 104 2.38 -5.12 -9.77
C LEU A 104 2.01 -3.72 -9.31
N VAL A 105 0.96 -3.60 -8.51
CA VAL A 105 0.67 -2.39 -7.72
C VAL A 105 0.68 -2.75 -6.24
N MET A 106 1.49 -2.01 -5.49
CA MET A 106 1.61 -2.08 -4.03
C MET A 106 1.61 -0.64 -3.50
N SER A 107 0.44 -0.16 -3.04
CA SER A 107 0.25 1.23 -2.63
C SER A 107 -0.98 1.40 -1.73
N GLY A 108 -1.06 0.65 -0.64
CA GLY A 108 -2.24 0.65 0.23
C GLY A 108 -3.50 0.22 -0.53
N MET A 109 -3.35 -0.68 -1.50
CA MET A 109 -4.43 -1.02 -2.42
C MET A 109 -5.40 -2.01 -1.77
N THR A 110 -6.54 -1.51 -1.32
CA THR A 110 -7.61 -2.33 -0.75
C THR A 110 -8.17 -3.31 -1.77
N ILE A 111 -8.29 -4.58 -1.40
CA ILE A 111 -8.99 -5.62 -2.17
C ILE A 111 -10.48 -5.33 -2.08
N THR A 112 -11.11 -5.03 -3.22
CA THR A 112 -12.57 -4.84 -3.31
C THR A 112 -13.16 -5.66 -4.45
N ALA A 113 -14.44 -6.03 -4.35
CA ALA A 113 -15.13 -6.75 -5.43
C ALA A 113 -15.06 -6.00 -6.76
N GLU A 114 -15.25 -4.67 -6.74
CA GLU A 114 -15.20 -3.85 -7.97
C GLU A 114 -13.82 -3.87 -8.63
N ARG A 115 -12.73 -3.76 -7.81
CA ARG A 115 -11.36 -3.84 -8.34
C ARG A 115 -11.02 -5.23 -8.87
N ASN A 116 -11.53 -6.29 -8.18
CA ASN A 116 -11.37 -7.68 -8.60
C ASN A 116 -12.07 -8.02 -9.94
N LEU A 117 -13.04 -7.22 -10.40
CA LEU A 117 -13.59 -7.36 -11.74
C LEU A 117 -12.64 -6.91 -12.85
N LYS A 118 -11.55 -6.21 -12.51
CA LYS A 118 -10.63 -5.58 -13.47
C LYS A 118 -9.19 -6.07 -13.35
N VAL A 119 -8.77 -6.44 -12.15
CA VAL A 119 -7.42 -6.92 -11.82
C VAL A 119 -7.52 -8.07 -10.82
N ALA A 120 -6.51 -8.93 -10.76
CA ALA A 120 -6.41 -9.93 -9.70
C ALA A 120 -5.71 -9.33 -8.46
N PHE A 121 -5.88 -9.98 -7.31
CA PHE A 121 -5.20 -9.61 -6.07
C PHE A 121 -4.58 -10.83 -5.41
N VAL A 122 -3.41 -10.61 -4.79
CA VAL A 122 -2.74 -11.56 -3.90
C VAL A 122 -2.61 -10.93 -2.51
N GLY A 123 -2.88 -11.69 -1.47
CA GLY A 123 -2.84 -11.24 -0.08
C GLY A 123 -4.08 -11.62 0.71
N PRO A 124 -4.45 -10.89 1.78
CA PRO A 124 -3.86 -9.60 2.19
C PRO A 124 -2.50 -9.73 2.88
N TYR A 125 -1.65 -8.72 2.73
CA TYR A 125 -0.42 -8.60 3.52
C TYR A 125 -0.60 -7.70 4.75
N TYR A 126 -1.68 -6.92 4.81
CA TYR A 126 -2.03 -6.06 5.93
C TYR A 126 -3.56 -5.87 6.02
N LEU A 127 -4.06 -5.70 7.25
CA LEU A 127 -5.44 -5.32 7.52
C LEU A 127 -5.49 -3.90 8.07
N SER A 128 -6.17 -3.02 7.37
CA SER A 128 -6.42 -1.63 7.73
C SER A 128 -7.90 -1.39 8.02
N GLY A 129 -8.30 -0.13 8.04
CA GLY A 129 -9.69 0.30 8.16
C GLY A 129 -9.80 1.82 8.06
N LYS A 130 -10.97 2.31 7.70
CA LYS A 130 -11.21 3.75 7.58
C LYS A 130 -11.29 4.41 8.94
N SER A 131 -10.66 5.56 9.03
CA SER A 131 -10.73 6.45 10.17
C SER A 131 -10.84 7.90 9.68
N ILE A 132 -10.99 8.83 10.59
CA ILE A 132 -10.94 10.26 10.27
C ILE A 132 -9.85 10.96 11.08
N LEU A 133 -9.33 12.04 10.51
CA LEU A 133 -8.49 13.01 11.19
C LEU A 133 -9.23 14.33 11.26
N THR A 134 -9.41 14.90 12.44
CA THR A 134 -10.20 16.11 12.66
C THR A 134 -9.70 16.89 13.87
N ARG A 135 -10.05 18.18 13.96
CA ARG A 135 -9.90 18.97 15.20
C ARG A 135 -11.15 18.90 16.08
N SER A 136 -12.26 18.37 15.58
CA SER A 136 -13.52 18.27 16.31
C SER A 136 -13.55 17.03 17.20
N SER A 137 -13.56 17.25 18.53
CA SER A 137 -13.76 16.15 19.47
C SER A 137 -15.13 15.48 19.34
N ALA A 138 -16.14 16.21 18.81
CA ALA A 138 -17.46 15.64 18.54
C ALA A 138 -17.42 14.67 17.37
N LEU A 139 -16.74 15.02 16.25
CA LEU A 139 -16.58 14.11 15.11
C LEU A 139 -15.73 12.89 15.47
N ALA A 140 -14.75 13.05 16.37
CA ALA A 140 -13.91 11.96 16.83
C ALA A 140 -14.64 10.93 17.73
N GLN A 141 -15.89 11.19 18.11
CA GLN A 141 -16.76 10.25 18.83
C GLN A 141 -17.70 9.47 17.90
N ALA A 142 -17.61 9.66 16.58
CA ALA A 142 -18.43 8.91 15.64
C ALA A 142 -18.13 7.40 15.74
N ASP A 143 -19.17 6.60 15.85
CA ASP A 143 -19.11 5.15 15.90
C ASP A 143 -19.35 4.52 14.52
N ASP A 144 -20.03 5.24 13.63
CA ASP A 144 -20.31 4.83 12.27
C ASP A 144 -20.35 6.00 11.26
N ALA A 145 -20.66 5.69 10.00
CA ALA A 145 -20.74 6.69 8.93
C ALA A 145 -21.96 7.62 9.06
N GLU A 146 -23.04 7.17 9.70
CA GLU A 146 -24.26 7.95 9.84
C GLU A 146 -24.03 9.17 10.76
N ASP A 147 -23.19 9.03 11.76
CA ASP A 147 -22.78 10.12 12.65
C ASP A 147 -22.07 11.26 11.90
N LEU A 148 -21.42 10.93 10.79
CA LEU A 148 -20.71 11.86 9.91
C LEU A 148 -21.58 12.39 8.76
N ASP A 149 -22.81 11.88 8.55
CA ASP A 149 -23.65 12.26 7.42
C ASP A 149 -24.43 13.55 7.66
N GLN A 150 -23.71 14.67 7.72
CA GLN A 150 -24.20 16.01 8.02
C GLN A 150 -23.99 16.95 6.83
N ALA A 151 -25.01 17.78 6.50
CA ALA A 151 -25.01 18.61 5.30
C ALA A 151 -24.01 19.78 5.32
N ASP A 152 -23.61 20.23 6.51
CA ASP A 152 -22.63 21.30 6.72
C ASP A 152 -21.17 20.75 6.85
N LEU A 153 -21.01 19.43 6.86
CA LEU A 153 -19.70 18.80 6.96
C LEU A 153 -18.99 18.76 5.60
N LYS A 154 -17.73 19.21 5.59
CA LYS A 154 -16.84 19.07 4.44
C LYS A 154 -15.74 18.06 4.80
N LEU A 155 -15.55 17.09 3.94
CA LEU A 155 -14.59 15.99 4.11
C LEU A 155 -13.57 16.01 2.99
N ALA A 156 -12.32 15.64 3.29
CA ALA A 156 -11.32 15.35 2.27
C ALA A 156 -11.09 13.83 2.16
N ALA A 157 -10.76 13.35 0.96
CA ALA A 157 -10.31 11.99 0.73
C ALA A 157 -9.36 11.93 -0.47
N LEU A 158 -8.54 10.87 -0.53
CA LEU A 158 -7.67 10.61 -1.65
C LEU A 158 -8.48 10.16 -2.88
N GLU A 159 -8.24 10.78 -4.04
CA GLU A 159 -8.89 10.46 -5.31
C GLU A 159 -8.66 8.99 -5.72
N GLY A 160 -9.74 8.29 -6.12
CA GLY A 160 -9.70 6.88 -6.53
C GLY A 160 -9.57 5.87 -5.37
N SER A 161 -9.54 6.36 -4.12
CA SER A 161 -9.45 5.50 -2.93
C SER A 161 -10.79 4.91 -2.50
N THR A 162 -10.74 3.90 -1.64
CA THR A 162 -11.93 3.40 -0.93
C THR A 162 -12.46 4.40 0.08
N SER A 163 -11.62 5.36 0.56
CA SER A 163 -12.07 6.47 1.40
C SER A 163 -13.00 7.42 0.67
N GLN A 164 -12.66 7.79 -0.59
CA GLN A 164 -13.57 8.56 -1.43
C GLN A 164 -14.92 7.86 -1.59
N ARG A 165 -14.91 6.58 -1.95
CA ARG A 165 -16.13 5.78 -2.14
C ARG A 165 -16.93 5.60 -0.87
N PHE A 166 -16.26 5.44 0.27
CA PHE A 166 -16.89 5.37 1.57
C PHE A 166 -17.72 6.64 1.83
N VAL A 167 -17.13 7.82 1.61
CA VAL A 167 -17.85 9.09 1.78
C VAL A 167 -18.99 9.19 0.78
N GLU A 168 -18.75 8.95 -0.51
CA GLU A 168 -19.80 9.04 -1.56
C GLU A 168 -20.99 8.11 -1.31
N ALA A 169 -20.74 6.93 -0.76
CA ALA A 169 -21.79 5.92 -0.56
C ALA A 169 -22.51 6.03 0.78
N LEU A 170 -21.81 6.40 1.86
CA LEU A 170 -22.32 6.31 3.22
C LEU A 170 -22.48 7.67 3.92
N ILE A 171 -21.91 8.73 3.36
CA ILE A 171 -21.96 10.10 3.92
C ILE A 171 -22.41 11.08 2.80
N PRO A 172 -23.54 10.80 2.12
CA PRO A 172 -23.92 11.55 0.91
C PRO A 172 -24.36 13.00 1.16
N LYS A 173 -24.67 13.40 2.40
CA LYS A 173 -25.01 14.77 2.72
C LYS A 173 -23.78 15.67 2.85
N ALA A 174 -22.63 15.11 3.24
CA ALA A 174 -21.40 15.88 3.38
C ALA A 174 -20.84 16.31 2.02
N THR A 175 -20.14 17.44 2.01
CA THR A 175 -19.41 17.88 0.83
C THR A 175 -18.04 17.20 0.80
N LEU A 176 -17.74 16.44 -0.27
CA LEU A 176 -16.46 15.77 -0.45
C LEU A 176 -15.52 16.58 -1.34
N LEU A 177 -14.30 16.83 -0.89
CA LEU A 177 -13.17 17.34 -1.64
C LEU A 177 -12.15 16.22 -1.85
N THR A 178 -11.84 15.87 -3.10
CA THR A 178 -10.80 14.87 -3.40
C THR A 178 -9.46 15.50 -3.69
N THR A 179 -8.36 14.83 -3.29
CA THR A 179 -6.99 15.27 -3.54
C THR A 179 -6.17 14.17 -4.18
N LYS A 180 -5.10 14.53 -4.89
CA LYS A 180 -4.22 13.55 -5.56
C LYS A 180 -3.22 12.87 -4.63
N ASN A 181 -3.01 13.42 -3.44
CA ASN A 181 -2.10 12.92 -2.41
C ASN A 181 -2.60 13.33 -1.02
N TYR A 182 -2.08 12.66 0.01
CA TYR A 182 -2.48 12.95 1.39
C TYR A 182 -1.94 14.28 1.91
N ASP A 183 -0.78 14.76 1.44
CA ASP A 183 -0.21 16.05 1.89
C ASP A 183 -1.14 17.21 1.52
N ASP A 184 -1.77 17.17 0.35
CA ASP A 184 -2.75 18.19 -0.04
C ASP A 184 -4.05 18.07 0.76
N ALA A 185 -4.50 16.85 1.09
CA ALA A 185 -5.66 16.65 1.97
C ALA A 185 -5.40 17.18 3.39
N VAL A 186 -4.20 16.96 3.92
CA VAL A 186 -3.78 17.49 5.23
C VAL A 186 -3.74 19.03 5.20
N LYS A 187 -3.25 19.65 4.13
CA LYS A 187 -3.28 21.12 3.98
C LYS A 187 -4.70 21.69 4.05
N LEU A 188 -5.67 21.03 3.37
CA LEU A 188 -7.08 21.43 3.46
C LEU A 188 -7.61 21.36 4.89
N LEU A 189 -7.25 20.31 5.64
CA LEU A 189 -7.65 20.17 7.04
C LEU A 189 -6.99 21.23 7.93
N LEU A 190 -5.71 21.50 7.75
CA LEU A 190 -4.97 22.49 8.53
C LEU A 190 -5.41 23.93 8.22
N ALA A 191 -5.91 24.19 7.01
CA ALA A 191 -6.48 25.47 6.60
C ALA A 191 -7.96 25.65 6.98
N ASP A 192 -8.59 24.67 7.65
CA ASP A 192 -10.03 24.61 7.97
C ASP A 192 -10.96 24.65 6.73
N ASP A 193 -10.42 24.34 5.54
CA ASP A 193 -11.22 24.19 4.31
C ASP A 193 -12.11 22.95 4.35
N VAL A 194 -11.71 21.93 5.12
CA VAL A 194 -12.48 20.73 5.47
C VAL A 194 -12.43 20.49 6.98
N GLN A 195 -13.45 19.85 7.53
CA GLN A 195 -13.55 19.54 8.96
C GLN A 195 -12.92 18.20 9.32
N ALA A 196 -12.79 17.27 8.33
CA ALA A 196 -12.06 16.02 8.54
C ALA A 196 -11.46 15.48 7.24
N LEU A 197 -10.36 14.73 7.40
CA LEU A 197 -9.78 13.87 6.38
C LEU A 197 -10.19 12.41 6.64
N VAL A 198 -10.75 11.75 5.65
CA VAL A 198 -11.09 10.31 5.69
C VAL A 198 -9.97 9.54 5.00
N ALA A 199 -9.30 8.65 5.72
CA ALA A 199 -8.19 7.84 5.20
C ALA A 199 -8.05 6.53 6.00
N ASP A 200 -7.07 5.73 5.62
CA ASP A 200 -6.71 4.53 6.34
C ASP A 200 -6.07 4.89 7.70
N ARG A 201 -6.37 4.10 8.72
CA ARG A 201 -6.03 4.40 10.13
C ARG A 201 -4.54 4.67 10.36
N GLU A 202 -3.63 3.98 9.64
CA GLU A 202 -2.19 4.19 9.75
C GLU A 202 -1.76 5.56 9.21
N ILE A 203 -2.39 6.04 8.13
CA ILE A 203 -2.17 7.38 7.57
C ILE A 203 -2.65 8.43 8.56
N ILE A 204 -3.85 8.24 9.12
CA ILE A 204 -4.46 9.12 10.10
C ILE A 204 -3.60 9.22 11.37
N ALA A 205 -3.22 8.08 11.95
CA ALA A 205 -2.43 8.02 13.17
C ALA A 205 -1.06 8.69 13.00
N LEU A 206 -0.38 8.42 11.89
CA LEU A 206 0.92 9.04 11.60
C LEU A 206 0.79 10.54 11.35
N THR A 207 -0.25 11.00 10.65
CA THR A 207 -0.48 12.42 10.41
C THR A 207 -0.73 13.16 11.72
N ALA A 208 -1.52 12.61 12.64
CA ALA A 208 -1.71 13.19 13.96
C ALA A 208 -0.38 13.32 14.73
N LEU A 209 0.49 12.30 14.67
CA LEU A 209 1.81 12.32 15.31
C LEU A 209 2.78 13.34 14.70
N ARG A 210 2.64 13.66 13.41
CA ARG A 210 3.46 14.66 12.71
C ARG A 210 3.05 16.10 12.99
N HIS A 211 1.83 16.32 13.47
CA HIS A 211 1.26 17.64 13.75
C HIS A 211 0.74 17.74 15.18
N PRO A 212 1.60 17.52 16.21
CA PRO A 212 1.17 17.48 17.60
C PRO A 212 0.62 18.83 18.11
N GLU A 213 1.01 19.96 17.47
CA GLU A 213 0.57 21.30 17.78
C GLU A 213 -0.83 21.62 17.26
N GLU A 214 -1.37 20.81 16.33
CA GLU A 214 -2.62 21.11 15.62
C GLU A 214 -3.87 20.56 16.31
N ASN A 215 -3.71 19.92 17.48
CA ASN A 215 -4.82 19.33 18.26
C ASN A 215 -5.68 18.35 17.43
N LEU A 216 -5.03 17.59 16.54
CA LEU A 216 -5.70 16.61 15.71
C LEU A 216 -6.06 15.38 16.52
N VAL A 217 -7.28 14.91 16.34
CA VAL A 217 -7.86 13.72 16.98
C VAL A 217 -8.39 12.76 15.93
N THR A 218 -8.51 11.50 16.31
CA THR A 218 -8.99 10.42 15.43
C THR A 218 -10.01 9.56 16.16
N LEU A 219 -10.72 8.69 15.44
CA LEU A 219 -11.65 7.72 16.01
C LEU A 219 -10.91 6.72 16.91
N ALA A 220 -11.59 6.28 17.97
CA ALA A 220 -11.07 5.23 18.85
C ALA A 220 -10.99 3.87 18.14
N GLN A 221 -11.94 3.59 17.25
CA GLN A 221 -11.97 2.38 16.41
C GLN A 221 -12.16 2.78 14.93
N PRO A 222 -11.62 2.01 13.99
CA PRO A 222 -11.88 2.25 12.58
C PRO A 222 -13.32 1.90 12.21
N LEU A 223 -13.89 2.65 11.26
CA LEU A 223 -15.26 2.46 10.76
C LEU A 223 -15.42 1.21 9.87
N THR A 224 -14.30 0.67 9.34
CA THR A 224 -14.30 -0.50 8.45
C THR A 224 -13.13 -1.41 8.74
N ILE A 225 -13.14 -2.60 8.15
CA ILE A 225 -11.97 -3.50 8.04
C ILE A 225 -11.64 -3.61 6.57
N GLU A 226 -10.39 -3.31 6.21
CA GLU A 226 -9.93 -3.31 4.82
C GLU A 226 -8.70 -4.20 4.63
N ALA A 227 -8.84 -5.17 3.72
CA ALA A 227 -7.75 -6.05 3.34
C ALA A 227 -6.88 -5.36 2.28
N ILE A 228 -5.61 -5.15 2.57
CA ILE A 228 -4.65 -4.53 1.65
C ILE A 228 -3.85 -5.62 0.95
N GLY A 229 -3.85 -5.59 -0.38
CA GLY A 229 -3.23 -6.64 -1.20
C GLY A 229 -2.40 -6.12 -2.36
N ILE A 230 -1.70 -7.04 -3.00
CA ILE A 230 -0.91 -6.80 -4.20
C ILE A 230 -1.86 -6.93 -5.40
N ALA A 231 -2.06 -5.84 -6.16
CA ALA A 231 -2.81 -5.94 -7.41
C ALA A 231 -1.89 -6.44 -8.53
N VAL A 232 -2.39 -7.41 -9.29
CA VAL A 232 -1.68 -8.10 -10.38
C VAL A 232 -2.52 -8.09 -11.67
N PRO A 233 -1.89 -8.16 -12.86
CA PRO A 233 -2.62 -8.28 -14.10
C PRO A 233 -3.49 -9.55 -14.10
N PRO A 234 -4.73 -9.47 -14.62
CA PRO A 234 -5.57 -10.66 -14.73
C PRO A 234 -4.99 -11.64 -15.75
N GLY A 235 -5.14 -12.94 -15.49
CA GLY A 235 -4.78 -13.99 -16.44
C GLY A 235 -3.33 -14.44 -16.43
N ASP A 236 -2.46 -13.90 -15.56
CA ASP A 236 -1.10 -14.40 -15.38
C ASP A 236 -1.03 -15.42 -14.23
N GLY A 237 -1.44 -16.66 -14.53
CA GLY A 237 -1.63 -17.70 -13.52
C GLY A 237 -0.35 -18.08 -12.76
N LEU A 238 0.81 -18.15 -13.44
CA LEU A 238 2.06 -18.48 -12.76
C LEU A 238 2.57 -17.32 -11.89
N LEU A 239 2.38 -16.07 -12.32
CA LEU A 239 2.73 -14.92 -11.49
C LEU A 239 1.89 -14.89 -10.21
N ILE A 240 0.57 -15.11 -10.33
CA ILE A 240 -0.33 -15.16 -9.17
C ILE A 240 0.10 -16.31 -8.24
N ASN A 241 0.28 -17.52 -8.76
CA ASN A 241 0.73 -18.67 -7.97
C ASN A 241 2.09 -18.43 -7.28
N PHE A 242 3.05 -17.82 -7.99
CA PHE A 242 4.34 -17.45 -7.41
C PHE A 242 4.16 -16.50 -6.23
N LEU A 243 3.37 -15.45 -6.41
CA LEU A 243 3.11 -14.45 -5.36
C LEU A 243 2.37 -15.07 -4.16
N GLU A 244 1.34 -15.88 -4.38
CA GLU A 244 0.59 -16.55 -3.30
C GLU A 244 1.49 -17.48 -2.48
N ASN A 245 2.28 -18.33 -3.13
CA ASN A 245 3.21 -19.22 -2.45
C ASN A 245 4.30 -18.45 -1.71
N THR A 246 4.82 -17.38 -2.31
CA THR A 246 5.83 -16.52 -1.68
C THR A 246 5.24 -15.80 -0.46
N MET A 247 4.06 -15.23 -0.56
CA MET A 247 3.39 -14.58 0.57
C MET A 247 3.13 -15.56 1.71
N GLY A 248 2.68 -16.79 1.39
CA GLY A 248 2.53 -17.86 2.37
C GLY A 248 3.84 -18.24 3.07
N ALA A 249 4.94 -18.32 2.33
CA ALA A 249 6.27 -18.59 2.89
C ALA A 249 6.79 -17.44 3.78
N LEU A 250 6.58 -16.18 3.36
CA LEU A 250 6.95 -15.00 4.15
C LEU A 250 6.15 -14.92 5.47
N GLU A 251 4.88 -15.28 5.46
CA GLU A 251 4.05 -15.36 6.67
C GLU A 251 4.51 -16.50 7.57
N ALA A 252 4.69 -17.70 7.04
CA ALA A 252 5.11 -18.90 7.78
C ALA A 252 6.51 -18.76 8.42
N SER A 253 7.40 -17.99 7.80
CA SER A 253 8.74 -17.67 8.31
C SER A 253 8.78 -16.45 9.24
N GLU A 254 7.63 -15.85 9.57
CA GLU A 254 7.48 -14.63 10.38
C GLU A 254 8.14 -13.38 9.77
N LEU A 255 8.67 -13.45 8.55
CA LEU A 255 9.31 -12.31 7.89
C LEU A 255 8.29 -11.20 7.58
N LEU A 256 7.10 -11.56 7.13
CA LEU A 256 6.04 -10.59 6.90
C LEU A 256 5.56 -9.95 8.21
N GLY A 257 5.50 -10.73 9.30
CA GLY A 257 5.23 -10.23 10.65
C GLY A 257 6.31 -9.23 11.13
N ALA A 258 7.58 -9.55 10.89
CA ALA A 258 8.69 -8.66 11.22
C ALA A 258 8.65 -7.33 10.42
N LEU A 259 8.30 -7.37 9.14
CA LEU A 259 8.11 -6.16 8.33
C LEU A 259 6.96 -5.30 8.87
N ARG A 260 5.81 -5.92 9.17
CA ARG A 260 4.67 -5.22 9.79
C ARG A 260 5.06 -4.59 11.12
N SER A 261 5.75 -5.33 11.99
CA SER A 261 6.21 -4.79 13.28
C SER A 261 7.14 -3.60 13.09
N ARG A 262 8.12 -3.70 12.19
CA ARG A 262 9.07 -2.61 11.90
C ARG A 262 8.37 -1.32 11.48
N TRP A 263 7.41 -1.41 10.54
CA TRP A 263 6.82 -0.23 9.91
C TRP A 263 5.57 0.30 10.61
N LEU A 264 4.82 -0.57 11.29
CA LEU A 264 3.52 -0.21 11.87
C LEU A 264 3.55 -0.08 13.40
N GLN A 265 4.58 -0.64 14.07
CA GLN A 265 4.68 -0.64 15.54
C GLN A 265 5.92 0.07 16.06
N GLN A 266 7.04 0.00 15.32
CA GLN A 266 8.30 0.64 15.69
C GLN A 266 8.38 2.04 15.05
N GLY A 267 8.96 3.03 15.78
CA GLY A 267 8.98 4.43 15.33
C GLY A 267 10.34 4.90 14.80
N ASP A 268 11.37 4.06 14.75
CA ASP A 268 12.75 4.45 14.40
C ASP A 268 12.87 5.11 13.01
N TRP A 269 11.98 4.75 12.08
CA TRP A 269 11.94 5.27 10.72
C TRP A 269 11.25 6.64 10.61
N ILE A 270 10.47 7.07 11.62
CA ILE A 270 9.74 8.35 11.63
C ILE A 270 10.69 9.54 11.44
N GLN A 271 11.91 9.45 11.97
CA GLN A 271 12.94 10.49 11.80
C GLN A 271 13.38 10.68 10.36
N GLN A 272 13.05 9.73 9.46
CA GLN A 272 13.38 9.79 8.03
C GLN A 272 12.25 10.42 7.19
N LEU A 273 11.10 10.73 7.77
CA LEU A 273 10.02 11.47 7.11
C LEU A 273 10.50 12.88 6.74
N PRO A 274 10.13 13.37 5.54
CA PRO A 274 10.51 14.70 5.06
C PRO A 274 9.92 15.82 5.93
#